data_1a3f52e15183ff1dddcae7b0a59a3a82
#
_entry.id   1a3f52e15183ff1dddcae7b0a59a3a82
#
_cell.length_a   1.000
_cell.length_b   1.000
_cell.length_c   1.000
_cell.angle_alpha   90.00
_cell.angle_beta   90.00
_cell.angle_gamma   90.00
#
_symmetry.space_group_name_H-M   'P 1'
#
loop_
_entity.id
_entity.type
_entity.pdbx_description
1 polymer ?
#
loop_
_entity_poly.entity_id
_entity_poly.type
_entity_poly.pdbx_seq_one_letter_code
_entity_poly.pdbx_strand_id
1 'polypeptide(L)'
;MKRDSVYPYPRKVGILIHGRNASSAEQFILEAKNSEKVTLFGNEPTLGAIDLSNVYSFTSPLGWFRLGVPTTRSCRWPDVVIDGKGIAPQIPVPYPDSMQEKDQIGEEIQYIERVLRGIPCRTSANESTEK
;
A
#
# COMPACT_ATOMS: atom_id res chain seq x y z
N MET A 1 -23.21 1.95 3.33
CA MET A 1 -23.98 1.14 4.28
C MET A 1 -23.19 1.07 5.58
N LYS A 2 -23.59 1.78 6.64
CA LYS A 2 -22.97 1.65 7.96
C LYS A 2 -23.43 0.32 8.56
N ARG A 3 -22.50 -0.53 8.98
CA ARG A 3 -22.84 -1.73 9.75
C ARG A 3 -23.14 -1.32 11.19
N ASP A 4 -24.26 -1.77 11.73
CA ASP A 4 -24.66 -1.49 13.12
C ASP A 4 -23.82 -2.25 14.15
N SER A 5 -22.97 -3.18 13.72
CA SER A 5 -22.09 -3.94 14.60
C SER A 5 -20.63 -3.91 14.11
N VAL A 6 -19.73 -3.53 14.99
CA VAL A 6 -18.27 -3.61 14.78
C VAL A 6 -17.76 -4.86 15.47
N TYR A 7 -17.19 -5.80 14.70
CA TYR A 7 -16.55 -6.98 15.29
C TYR A 7 -15.42 -6.57 16.23
N PRO A 8 -15.31 -7.19 17.42
CA PRO A 8 -14.28 -6.81 18.40
C PRO A 8 -12.87 -7.16 17.93
N TYR A 9 -12.73 -8.16 17.07
CA TYR A 9 -11.45 -8.61 16.52
C TYR A 9 -11.45 -8.59 15.00
N PRO A 10 -10.26 -8.37 14.36
CA PRO A 10 -9.01 -7.90 14.99
C PRO A 10 -9.17 -6.49 15.57
N ARG A 11 -8.37 -6.16 16.60
CA ARG A 11 -8.40 -4.81 17.21
C ARG A 11 -7.67 -3.78 16.37
N LYS A 12 -6.55 -4.18 15.76
CA LYS A 12 -5.74 -3.37 14.86
C LYS A 12 -5.24 -4.24 13.71
N VAL A 13 -5.08 -3.64 12.54
CA VAL A 13 -4.58 -4.30 11.33
C VAL A 13 -3.53 -3.40 10.68
N GLY A 14 -2.34 -3.93 10.45
CA GLY A 14 -1.33 -3.28 9.63
C GLY A 14 -1.38 -3.86 8.21
N ILE A 15 -1.37 -3.01 7.22
CA ILE A 15 -1.23 -3.42 5.81
C ILE A 15 0.08 -2.84 5.30
N LEU A 16 1.01 -3.70 4.92
CA LEU A 16 2.23 -3.30 4.25
C LEU A 16 1.94 -3.08 2.77
N ILE A 17 2.26 -1.89 2.27
CA ILE A 17 2.06 -1.51 0.88
C ILE A 17 3.39 -1.19 0.20
N HIS A 18 3.44 -1.38 -1.11
CA HIS A 18 4.62 -1.20 -1.93
C HIS A 18 4.26 -0.60 -3.30
N GLY A 19 5.19 0.06 -3.96
CA GLY A 19 5.01 0.68 -5.29
C GLY A 19 4.61 -0.27 -6.41
N ARG A 20 4.71 -1.59 -6.19
CA ARG A 20 4.20 -2.60 -7.13
C ARG A 20 2.74 -3.00 -6.90
N ASN A 21 2.11 -2.54 -5.83
CA ASN A 21 0.69 -2.79 -5.61
C ASN A 21 -0.13 -1.98 -6.62
N ALA A 22 -0.98 -2.65 -7.38
CA ALA A 22 -1.76 -2.05 -8.45
C ALA A 22 -3.15 -2.67 -8.55
N SER A 23 -4.08 -2.00 -9.17
CA SER A 23 -5.40 -2.53 -9.59
C SER A 23 -6.18 -3.15 -8.40
N SER A 24 -6.41 -4.45 -8.41
CA SER A 24 -7.17 -5.15 -7.35
C SER A 24 -6.55 -4.99 -5.97
N ALA A 25 -5.22 -4.90 -5.86
CA ALA A 25 -4.55 -4.64 -4.60
C ALA A 25 -4.89 -3.23 -4.08
N GLU A 26 -4.93 -2.24 -4.96
CA GLU A 26 -5.32 -0.88 -4.59
C GLU A 26 -6.80 -0.79 -4.20
N GLN A 27 -7.67 -1.53 -4.90
CA GLN A 27 -9.08 -1.62 -4.51
C GLN A 27 -9.23 -2.20 -3.09
N PHE A 28 -8.52 -3.28 -2.79
CA PHE A 28 -8.49 -3.85 -1.44
C PHE A 28 -8.03 -2.83 -0.39
N ILE A 29 -6.95 -2.09 -0.68
CA ILE A 29 -6.40 -1.08 0.23
C ILE A 29 -7.43 0.04 0.47
N LEU A 30 -8.09 0.53 -0.59
CA LEU A 30 -9.12 1.57 -0.48
C LEU A 30 -10.31 1.11 0.37
N GLU A 31 -10.76 -0.13 0.20
CA GLU A 31 -11.83 -0.71 1.00
C GLU A 31 -11.41 -0.91 2.46
N ALA A 32 -10.21 -1.42 2.69
CA ALA A 32 -9.66 -1.64 4.01
C ALA A 32 -9.52 -0.33 4.81
N LYS A 33 -9.13 0.76 4.17
CA LYS A 33 -9.02 2.11 4.79
C LYS A 33 -10.35 2.66 5.32
N ASN A 34 -11.49 2.11 4.94
CA ASN A 34 -12.77 2.49 5.54
C ASN A 34 -12.91 2.03 6.98
N SER A 35 -12.01 1.18 7.48
CA SER A 35 -11.95 0.74 8.86
C SER A 35 -10.92 1.54 9.64
N GLU A 36 -11.33 2.17 10.75
CA GLU A 36 -10.43 2.86 11.69
C GLU A 36 -9.37 1.95 12.33
N LYS A 37 -9.54 0.63 12.21
CA LYS A 37 -8.58 -0.35 12.71
C LYS A 37 -7.37 -0.54 11.80
N VAL A 38 -7.46 -0.09 10.55
CA VAL A 38 -6.45 -0.30 9.52
C VAL A 38 -5.47 0.84 9.50
N THR A 39 -4.18 0.50 9.49
CA THR A 39 -3.07 1.43 9.29
C THR A 39 -2.21 0.92 8.13
N LEU A 40 -1.88 1.81 7.20
CA LEU A 40 -1.02 1.49 6.07
C LEU A 40 0.44 1.79 6.42
N PHE A 41 1.29 0.80 6.18
CA PHE A 41 2.74 0.86 6.37
C PHE A 41 3.44 0.73 5.03
N GLY A 42 4.59 1.36 4.86
CA GLY A 42 5.41 1.28 3.65
C GLY A 42 6.28 2.50 3.47
N ASN A 43 7.10 2.52 2.43
CA ASN A 43 8.03 3.63 2.17
C ASN A 43 7.72 4.38 0.88
N GLU A 44 6.83 3.85 0.07
CA GLU A 44 6.42 4.45 -1.18
C GLU A 44 4.91 4.26 -1.41
N PRO A 45 4.26 5.14 -2.18
CA PRO A 45 2.89 4.93 -2.60
C PRO A 45 2.74 3.68 -3.47
N THR A 46 1.53 3.16 -3.58
CA THR A 46 1.19 2.13 -4.56
C THR A 46 1.38 2.65 -5.99
N LEU A 47 1.30 1.78 -6.99
CA LEU A 47 1.56 2.14 -8.39
C LEU A 47 0.62 3.23 -8.94
N GLY A 48 -0.62 3.28 -8.47
CA GLY A 48 -1.61 4.20 -9.01
C GLY A 48 -2.13 3.77 -10.38
N ALA A 49 -2.79 2.62 -10.44
CA ALA A 49 -3.35 2.05 -11.67
C ALA A 49 -4.66 1.31 -11.40
N ILE A 50 -5.70 2.05 -10.99
CA ILE A 50 -7.00 1.49 -10.62
C ILE A 50 -8.19 2.27 -11.18
N ASP A 51 -8.04 3.55 -11.47
CA ASP A 51 -9.19 4.38 -11.86
C ASP A 51 -9.65 4.10 -13.30
N LEU A 52 -8.73 3.72 -14.17
CA LEU A 52 -8.98 3.31 -15.54
C LEU A 52 -8.65 1.82 -15.68
N SER A 53 -9.63 1.00 -16.06
CA SER A 53 -9.49 -0.45 -16.05
C SER A 53 -10.18 -1.13 -17.23
N ASN A 54 -10.17 -2.49 -17.23
CA ASN A 54 -10.74 -3.31 -18.31
C ASN A 54 -10.17 -2.92 -19.68
N VAL A 55 -8.85 -3.05 -19.79
CA VAL A 55 -8.13 -2.65 -21.01
C VAL A 55 -8.44 -3.58 -22.15
N TYR A 56 -9.00 -3.02 -23.23
CA TYR A 56 -9.11 -3.69 -24.53
C TYR A 56 -7.84 -3.45 -25.34
N SER A 57 -7.24 -4.51 -25.85
CA SER A 57 -5.98 -4.43 -26.58
C SER A 57 -6.19 -4.58 -28.07
N PHE A 58 -5.65 -3.64 -28.84
CA PHE A 58 -5.57 -3.69 -30.30
C PHE A 58 -4.13 -3.94 -30.71
N THR A 59 -3.93 -4.82 -31.67
CA THR A 59 -2.63 -5.01 -32.31
C THR A 59 -2.64 -4.29 -33.65
N SER A 60 -1.57 -3.58 -33.98
CA SER A 60 -1.42 -2.93 -35.27
C SER A 60 -1.48 -3.96 -36.41
N PRO A 61 -1.92 -3.59 -37.64
CA PRO A 61 -2.05 -4.53 -38.74
C PRO A 61 -0.76 -5.31 -39.09
N LEU A 62 0.38 -4.68 -38.84
CA LEU A 62 1.70 -5.29 -39.06
C LEU A 62 2.27 -5.95 -37.81
N GLY A 63 1.55 -5.97 -36.69
CA GLY A 63 2.00 -6.56 -35.43
C GLY A 63 3.10 -5.81 -34.67
N TRP A 64 3.48 -4.62 -35.10
CA TRP A 64 4.63 -3.89 -34.57
C TRP A 64 4.40 -3.30 -33.17
N PHE A 65 3.15 -3.00 -32.82
CA PHE A 65 2.79 -2.48 -31.51
C PHE A 65 1.40 -2.95 -31.09
N ARG A 66 1.18 -2.91 -29.77
CA ARG A 66 -0.14 -3.12 -29.16
C ARG A 66 -0.58 -1.84 -28.46
N LEU A 67 -1.82 -1.44 -28.67
CA LEU A 67 -2.46 -0.33 -27.99
C LEU A 67 -3.47 -0.88 -27.01
N GLY A 68 -3.35 -0.49 -25.75
CA GLY A 68 -4.34 -0.78 -24.72
C GLY A 68 -5.24 0.43 -24.48
N VAL A 69 -6.55 0.24 -24.57
CA VAL A 69 -7.54 1.29 -24.32
C VAL A 69 -8.39 0.85 -23.13
N PRO A 70 -8.40 1.61 -22.01
CA PRO A 70 -9.27 1.30 -20.88
C PRO A 70 -10.73 1.54 -21.30
N THR A 71 -11.62 0.62 -20.91
CA THR A 71 -13.04 0.68 -21.27
C THR A 71 -13.93 1.06 -20.09
N THR A 72 -13.40 1.05 -18.89
CA THR A 72 -14.12 1.45 -17.68
C THR A 72 -13.33 2.47 -16.86
N ARG A 73 -14.07 3.29 -16.13
CA ARG A 73 -13.55 4.32 -15.24
C ARG A 73 -14.20 4.18 -13.86
N SER A 74 -13.40 4.38 -12.82
CA SER A 74 -13.88 4.42 -11.45
C SER A 74 -14.93 5.51 -11.22
N CYS A 75 -15.98 5.19 -10.45
CA CYS A 75 -16.96 6.19 -10.02
C CYS A 75 -16.39 7.23 -9.03
N ARG A 76 -15.19 7.02 -8.52
CA ARG A 76 -14.47 8.01 -7.68
C ARG A 76 -13.95 9.20 -8.47
N TRP A 77 -13.76 9.01 -9.76
CA TRP A 77 -13.30 10.06 -10.66
C TRP A 77 -14.38 11.11 -10.93
N PRO A 78 -14.10 12.43 -10.95
CA PRO A 78 -12.77 13.09 -10.79
C PRO A 78 -12.43 13.44 -9.35
N ASP A 79 -13.30 13.21 -8.37
CA ASP A 79 -13.15 13.69 -7.00
C ASP A 79 -11.96 13.07 -6.27
N VAL A 80 -11.76 11.76 -6.49
CA VAL A 80 -10.61 11.02 -5.95
C VAL A 80 -9.88 10.34 -7.09
N VAL A 81 -8.67 10.80 -7.36
CA VAL A 81 -7.80 10.25 -8.43
C VAL A 81 -6.63 9.51 -7.79
N ILE A 82 -6.53 8.23 -8.10
CA ILE A 82 -5.45 7.34 -7.65
C ILE A 82 -4.44 7.10 -8.77
N ASP A 83 -4.91 7.01 -10.02
CA ASP A 83 -4.04 6.77 -11.19
C ASP A 83 -2.92 7.82 -11.26
N GLY A 84 -1.68 7.32 -11.38
CA GLY A 84 -0.46 8.13 -11.43
C GLY A 84 0.00 8.73 -10.09
N LYS A 85 -0.77 8.57 -9.00
CA LYS A 85 -0.40 9.06 -7.66
C LYS A 85 -0.18 7.93 -6.67
N GLY A 86 -0.94 6.85 -6.80
CA GLY A 86 -0.98 5.76 -5.84
C GLY A 86 -1.64 6.13 -4.51
N ILE A 87 -1.63 5.17 -3.60
CA ILE A 87 -2.11 5.30 -2.23
C ILE A 87 -0.88 5.38 -1.32
N ALA A 88 -0.70 6.51 -0.65
CA ALA A 88 0.44 6.71 0.24
C ALA A 88 0.31 5.90 1.54
N PRO A 89 1.41 5.37 2.10
CA PRO A 89 1.43 4.80 3.44
C PRO A 89 1.21 5.89 4.49
N GLN A 90 0.72 5.50 5.66
CA GLN A 90 0.52 6.39 6.82
C GLN A 90 1.75 6.40 7.73
N ILE A 91 2.41 5.26 7.84
CA ILE A 91 3.60 5.08 8.69
C ILE A 91 4.72 4.49 7.83
N PRO A 92 5.87 5.18 7.73
CA PRO A 92 7.04 4.64 7.06
C PRO A 92 7.62 3.47 7.88
N VAL A 93 8.17 2.48 7.16
CA VAL A 93 8.87 1.34 7.74
C VAL A 93 10.37 1.57 7.61
N PRO A 94 11.11 1.82 8.69
CA PRO A 94 12.55 1.98 8.62
C PRO A 94 13.22 0.63 8.37
N TYR A 95 14.12 0.58 7.39
CA TYR A 95 15.03 -0.54 7.22
C TYR A 95 16.42 -0.05 6.79
N PRO A 96 17.48 -0.78 7.18
CA PRO A 96 18.84 -0.42 6.80
C PRO A 96 19.06 -0.62 5.29
N ASP A 97 19.78 0.31 4.66
CA ASP A 97 20.12 0.27 3.22
C ASP A 97 20.89 -0.99 2.79
N SER A 98 21.46 -1.73 3.74
CA SER A 98 22.32 -2.90 3.52
C SER A 98 21.59 -4.25 3.60
N MET A 99 20.28 -4.26 3.86
CA MET A 99 19.53 -5.50 4.08
C MET A 99 19.19 -6.22 2.76
N GLN A 100 19.35 -7.55 2.74
CA GLN A 100 18.94 -8.34 1.58
C GLN A 100 17.41 -8.44 1.51
N GLU A 101 16.84 -8.39 0.31
CA GLU A 101 15.39 -8.37 0.06
C GLU A 101 14.61 -9.49 0.77
N LYS A 102 15.20 -10.70 0.87
CA LYS A 102 14.56 -11.85 1.55
C LYS A 102 14.42 -11.68 3.07
N ASP A 103 15.30 -10.91 3.70
CA ASP A 103 15.31 -10.69 5.15
C ASP A 103 14.45 -9.47 5.51
N GLN A 104 14.23 -8.59 4.53
CA GLN A 104 13.50 -7.34 4.67
C GLN A 104 12.06 -7.54 5.13
N ILE A 105 11.32 -8.45 4.52
CA ILE A 105 9.89 -8.70 4.85
C ILE A 105 9.73 -9.12 6.32
N GLY A 106 10.64 -9.93 6.83
CA GLY A 106 10.62 -10.34 8.24
C GLY A 106 10.75 -9.18 9.21
N GLU A 107 11.70 -8.28 8.94
CA GLU A 107 11.93 -7.07 9.75
C GLU A 107 10.77 -6.07 9.65
N GLU A 108 10.21 -5.89 8.47
CA GLU A 108 9.03 -5.05 8.25
C GLU A 108 7.83 -5.54 9.06
N ILE A 109 7.57 -6.86 9.06
CA ILE A 109 6.48 -7.46 9.86
C ILE A 109 6.72 -7.25 11.35
N GLN A 110 7.94 -7.48 11.83
CA GLN A 110 8.28 -7.27 13.25
C GLN A 110 8.12 -5.80 13.66
N TYR A 111 8.53 -4.86 12.81
CA TYR A 111 8.34 -3.44 13.03
C TYR A 111 6.85 -3.09 13.15
N ILE A 112 6.05 -3.54 12.19
CA ILE A 112 4.59 -3.32 12.17
C ILE A 112 3.95 -3.87 13.44
N GLU A 113 4.30 -5.09 13.85
CA GLU A 113 3.76 -5.68 15.07
C GLU A 113 4.10 -4.85 16.32
N ARG A 114 5.32 -4.35 16.45
CA ARG A 114 5.73 -3.48 17.56
C ARG A 114 4.88 -2.22 17.60
N VAL A 115 4.73 -1.55 16.45
CA VAL A 115 3.93 -0.33 16.35
C VAL A 115 2.47 -0.59 16.72
N LEU A 116 1.87 -1.65 16.20
CA LEU A 116 0.48 -2.00 16.50
C LEU A 116 0.25 -2.35 17.97
N ARG A 117 1.25 -2.95 18.63
CA ARG A 117 1.23 -3.24 20.08
C ARG A 117 1.54 -2.02 20.93
N GLY A 118 1.95 -0.90 20.35
CA GLY A 118 2.34 0.32 21.08
C GLY A 118 3.69 0.19 21.80
N ILE A 119 4.57 -0.72 21.33
CA ILE A 119 5.92 -0.89 21.88
C ILE A 119 6.83 0.17 21.23
N PRO A 120 7.55 1.00 22.03
CA PRO A 120 8.44 2.03 21.47
C PRO A 120 9.52 1.40 20.60
N CYS A 121 9.69 1.92 19.37
CA CYS A 121 10.83 1.57 18.55
C CYS A 121 12.09 2.20 19.13
N ARG A 122 13.07 1.37 19.51
CA ARG A 122 14.42 1.87 19.80
C ARG A 122 15.00 2.41 18.49
N THR A 123 15.12 3.71 18.38
CA THR A 123 15.98 4.33 17.35
C THR A 123 17.41 4.07 17.74
N SER A 124 18.19 3.51 16.82
CA SER A 124 19.65 3.24 16.96
C SER A 124 20.53 4.51 17.01
N ALA A 125 19.99 5.64 17.48
CA ALA A 125 20.66 6.94 17.47
C ALA A 125 21.33 7.30 18.79
N ASN A 126 21.44 6.40 19.80
CA ASN A 126 22.01 6.73 21.13
C ASN A 126 23.12 5.78 21.60
N GLU A 127 24.00 5.33 20.72
CA GLU A 127 25.22 4.62 21.12
C GLU A 127 26.51 5.38 20.79
N SER A 128 26.52 6.70 20.83
CA SER A 128 27.74 7.49 20.57
C SER A 128 27.95 8.61 21.57
N THR A 129 27.68 8.39 22.88
CA THR A 129 28.16 9.36 23.87
C THR A 129 28.31 8.67 25.23
N GLU A 130 29.30 7.80 25.34
CA GLU A 130 29.96 7.49 26.62
C GLU A 130 31.35 6.88 26.30
N LYS A 131 32.36 7.74 26.16
CA LYS A 131 33.75 7.45 26.49
C LYS A 131 34.43 8.73 26.95
#